data_1e0de6f40f6e86b6ad5c03e70738e007
#
_entry.id   1e0de6f40f6e86b6ad5c03e70738e007
#
_cell.length_a   1.000
_cell.length_b   1.000
_cell.length_c   1.000
_cell.angle_alpha   90.00
_cell.angle_beta   90.00
_cell.angle_gamma   90.00
#
_symmetry.space_group_name_H-M   'P 1'
#
loop_
_entity.id
_entity.type
_entity.pdbx_description
1 polymer ?
#
loop_
_entity_poly.entity_id
_entity_poly.type
_entity_poly.pdbx_seq_one_letter_code
_entity_poly.pdbx_strand_id
1 'polypeptide(L)'
;MRAFLAFEISAPVKEYLQGVIRGMASKAGGVRWVKSDGQHITLKFFGDIEDAMAEGIREKLSGLESKFGPFEATIKEVDAFPNKRRARVIVVTLEKGVDISRAIFHDIEVALLNLGIDEEKRDFTPHITLGRKKEPAPLLERVVPGLDEMSFVIDRLVLFKSTLTPQGAIYAPVWEIGFKGGQ
;
A
#
# COMPACT_ATOMS: atom_id res chain seq x y z
N MET A 1 -15.19 12.57 -2.56
CA MET A 1 -13.89 12.48 -1.86
C MET A 1 -12.92 11.62 -2.62
N ARG A 2 -11.62 11.97 -2.66
CA ARG A 2 -10.59 11.10 -3.24
C ARG A 2 -10.28 9.95 -2.28
N ALA A 3 -10.40 8.69 -2.74
CA ALA A 3 -10.34 7.52 -1.87
C ALA A 3 -9.49 6.38 -2.43
N PHE A 4 -8.99 5.52 -1.53
CA PHE A 4 -8.26 4.29 -1.86
C PHE A 4 -8.39 3.26 -0.75
N LEU A 5 -8.32 1.98 -1.11
CA LEU A 5 -8.24 0.85 -0.18
C LEU A 5 -6.78 0.50 0.09
N ALA A 6 -6.46 0.19 1.35
CA ALA A 6 -5.13 -0.21 1.74
C ALA A 6 -5.13 -1.12 2.98
N PHE A 7 -4.04 -1.86 3.16
CA PHE A 7 -3.65 -2.43 4.44
C PHE A 7 -2.79 -1.44 5.21
N GLU A 8 -3.00 -1.31 6.49
CA GLU A 8 -2.11 -0.60 7.38
C GLU A 8 -0.88 -1.45 7.71
N ILE A 9 0.22 -0.77 7.98
CA ILE A 9 1.45 -1.40 8.49
C ILE A 9 1.70 -0.93 9.92
N SER A 10 2.34 -1.78 10.71
CA SER A 10 2.57 -1.49 12.14
C SER A 10 3.52 -0.31 12.36
N ALA A 11 3.34 0.39 13.47
CA ALA A 11 4.19 1.53 13.84
C ALA A 11 5.70 1.18 13.90
N PRO A 12 6.13 0.02 14.47
CA PRO A 12 7.55 -0.35 14.44
C PRO A 12 8.13 -0.50 13.04
N VAL A 13 7.37 -1.07 12.08
CA VAL A 13 7.82 -1.18 10.68
C VAL A 13 7.88 0.20 10.02
N LYS A 14 6.90 1.08 10.26
CA LYS A 14 6.94 2.47 9.77
C LYS A 14 8.18 3.21 10.29
N GLU A 15 8.50 3.09 11.56
CA GLU A 15 9.69 3.72 12.16
C GLU A 15 10.98 3.19 11.54
N TYR A 16 11.09 1.86 11.40
CA TYR A 16 12.23 1.23 10.72
C TYR A 16 12.39 1.76 9.29
N LEU A 17 11.31 1.80 8.51
CA LEU A 17 11.34 2.29 7.12
C LEU A 17 11.66 3.78 7.04
N GLN A 18 11.29 4.60 8.03
CA GLN A 18 11.75 5.99 8.09
C GLN A 18 13.27 6.09 8.31
N GLY A 19 13.87 5.15 9.04
CA GLY A 19 15.32 5.02 9.16
C GLY A 19 15.97 4.66 7.81
N VAL A 20 15.40 3.70 7.09
CA VAL A 20 15.82 3.32 5.72
C VAL A 20 15.76 4.53 4.78
N ILE A 21 14.64 5.25 4.79
CA ILE A 21 14.46 6.48 3.98
C ILE A 21 15.55 7.52 4.29
N ARG A 22 15.84 7.80 5.56
CA ARG A 22 16.90 8.76 5.94
C ARG A 22 18.26 8.35 5.37
N GLY A 23 18.59 7.06 5.47
CA GLY A 23 19.84 6.52 4.92
C GLY A 23 19.92 6.64 3.39
N MET A 24 18.81 6.39 2.68
CA MET A 24 18.75 6.56 1.23
C MET A 24 18.75 8.03 0.80
N ALA A 25 18.02 8.89 1.51
CA ALA A 25 17.91 10.31 1.20
C ALA A 25 19.24 11.05 1.26
N SER A 26 20.15 10.63 2.13
CA SER A 26 21.51 11.18 2.20
C SER A 26 22.37 10.89 0.96
N LYS A 27 21.95 9.91 0.12
CA LYS A 27 22.70 9.40 -1.04
C LYS A 27 21.97 9.58 -2.37
N ALA A 28 20.67 9.87 -2.35
CA ALA A 28 19.81 9.95 -3.54
C ALA A 28 19.07 11.27 -3.58
N GLY A 29 19.39 12.11 -4.56
CA GLY A 29 18.63 13.32 -4.85
C GLY A 29 17.41 13.10 -5.73
N GLY A 30 16.53 14.12 -5.81
CA GLY A 30 15.39 14.13 -6.74
C GLY A 30 14.24 13.18 -6.37
N VAL A 31 14.20 12.70 -5.14
CA VAL A 31 13.15 11.83 -4.61
C VAL A 31 12.29 12.58 -3.61
N ARG A 32 10.98 12.54 -3.82
CA ARG A 32 10.01 12.95 -2.81
C ARG A 32 9.69 11.75 -1.93
N TRP A 33 10.28 11.73 -0.75
CA TRP A 33 10.16 10.66 0.22
C TRP A 33 8.80 10.69 0.92
N VAL A 34 8.27 9.51 1.22
CA VAL A 34 7.00 9.32 1.91
C VAL A 34 7.20 9.42 3.41
N LYS A 35 6.38 10.20 4.08
CA LYS A 35 6.35 10.28 5.55
C LYS A 35 5.69 9.04 6.14
N SER A 36 5.91 8.80 7.43
CA SER A 36 5.39 7.63 8.16
C SER A 36 3.88 7.40 7.98
N ASP A 37 3.08 8.45 8.09
CA ASP A 37 1.62 8.41 7.91
C ASP A 37 1.17 8.11 6.47
N GLY A 38 2.06 8.30 5.50
CA GLY A 38 1.83 7.93 4.11
C GLY A 38 2.21 6.48 3.77
N GLN A 39 2.75 5.71 4.71
CA GLN A 39 3.19 4.34 4.48
C GLN A 39 2.05 3.34 4.72
N HIS A 40 1.66 2.63 3.68
CA HIS A 40 0.62 1.59 3.66
C HIS A 40 0.83 0.70 2.44
N ILE A 41 0.09 -0.40 2.37
CA ILE A 41 0.03 -1.26 1.18
C ILE A 41 -1.27 -0.96 0.45
N THR A 42 -1.20 -0.20 -0.64
CA THR A 42 -2.39 0.14 -1.43
C THR A 42 -2.88 -1.08 -2.21
N LEU A 43 -4.19 -1.33 -2.13
CA LEU A 43 -4.87 -2.35 -2.91
C LEU A 43 -5.55 -1.75 -4.14
N LYS A 44 -6.34 -0.68 -3.96
CA LYS A 44 -7.07 -0.07 -5.08
C LYS A 44 -7.28 1.42 -4.89
N PHE A 45 -7.02 2.21 -5.93
CA PHE A 45 -7.38 3.62 -6.01
C PHE A 45 -8.73 3.78 -6.70
N PHE A 46 -9.61 4.60 -6.13
CA PHE A 46 -10.91 4.92 -6.71
C PHE A 46 -10.95 6.29 -7.39
N GLY A 47 -9.98 7.16 -7.10
CA GLY A 47 -10.10 8.56 -7.47
C GLY A 47 -11.18 9.28 -6.66
N ASP A 48 -11.89 10.20 -7.27
CA ASP A 48 -12.97 10.92 -6.60
C ASP A 48 -14.27 10.11 -6.64
N ILE A 49 -14.79 9.79 -5.47
CA ILE A 49 -16.07 9.08 -5.27
C ILE A 49 -16.98 9.84 -4.32
N GLU A 50 -18.28 9.61 -4.44
CA GLU A 50 -19.29 10.11 -3.51
C GLU A 50 -19.41 9.21 -2.26
N ASP A 51 -19.98 9.74 -1.18
CA ASP A 51 -20.13 9.01 0.09
C ASP A 51 -21.02 7.76 -0.10
N ALA A 52 -22.06 7.84 -0.92
CA ALA A 52 -22.90 6.69 -1.27
C ALA A 52 -22.10 5.56 -1.94
N MET A 53 -21.14 5.89 -2.81
CA MET A 53 -20.26 4.90 -3.43
C MET A 53 -19.35 4.27 -2.37
N ALA A 54 -18.82 5.04 -1.43
CA ALA A 54 -17.98 4.52 -0.35
C ALA A 54 -18.73 3.49 0.53
N GLU A 55 -20.00 3.73 0.84
CA GLU A 55 -20.85 2.77 1.56
C GLU A 55 -21.17 1.54 0.70
N GLY A 56 -21.49 1.72 -0.59
CA GLY A 56 -21.69 0.61 -1.52
C GLY A 56 -20.48 -0.32 -1.64
N ILE A 57 -19.27 0.27 -1.65
CA ILE A 57 -18.01 -0.50 -1.61
C ILE A 57 -17.92 -1.30 -0.30
N ARG A 58 -18.21 -0.67 0.85
CA ARG A 58 -18.20 -1.33 2.16
C ARG A 58 -19.15 -2.54 2.20
N GLU A 59 -20.37 -2.37 1.74
CA GLU A 59 -21.36 -3.45 1.69
C GLU A 59 -20.89 -4.63 0.85
N LYS A 60 -20.35 -4.36 -0.35
CA LYS A 60 -19.82 -5.41 -1.23
C LYS A 60 -18.63 -6.16 -0.66
N LEU A 61 -17.79 -5.49 0.11
CA LEU A 61 -16.60 -6.08 0.70
C LEU A 61 -16.83 -6.68 2.10
N SER A 62 -18.03 -6.54 2.69
CA SER A 62 -18.32 -7.01 4.05
C SER A 62 -18.03 -8.49 4.28
N GLY A 63 -18.21 -9.34 3.26
CA GLY A 63 -17.92 -10.77 3.34
C GLY A 63 -16.44 -11.11 3.59
N LEU A 64 -15.51 -10.19 3.32
CA LEU A 64 -14.09 -10.39 3.58
C LEU A 64 -13.79 -10.56 5.08
N GLU A 65 -14.62 -9.97 5.96
CA GLU A 65 -14.48 -10.09 7.41
C GLU A 65 -14.47 -11.53 7.90
N SER A 66 -15.38 -12.37 7.36
CA SER A 66 -15.50 -13.77 7.73
C SER A 66 -14.65 -14.71 6.88
N LYS A 67 -14.29 -14.28 5.68
CA LYS A 67 -13.52 -15.10 4.73
C LYS A 67 -12.03 -15.15 5.06
N PHE A 68 -11.45 -14.05 5.52
CA PHE A 68 -10.03 -13.95 5.82
C PHE A 68 -9.78 -13.72 7.31
N GLY A 69 -8.74 -14.36 7.86
CA GLY A 69 -8.23 -14.06 9.19
C GLY A 69 -7.05 -13.09 9.14
N PRO A 70 -6.60 -12.57 10.30
CA PRO A 70 -5.35 -11.83 10.39
C PRO A 70 -4.19 -12.68 9.85
N PHE A 71 -3.23 -12.05 9.17
CA PHE A 71 -2.08 -12.75 8.60
C PHE A 71 -0.79 -11.97 8.79
N GLU A 72 0.33 -12.72 8.84
CA GLU A 72 1.66 -12.14 8.93
C GLU A 72 2.15 -11.69 7.55
N ALA A 73 2.71 -10.50 7.50
CA ALA A 73 3.49 -9.99 6.39
C ALA A 73 4.92 -9.68 6.85
N THR A 74 5.90 -9.97 6.00
CA THR A 74 7.32 -9.67 6.26
C THR A 74 7.87 -8.87 5.09
N ILE A 75 8.61 -7.80 5.36
CA ILE A 75 9.28 -7.03 4.32
C ILE A 75 10.46 -7.82 3.74
N LYS A 76 10.78 -7.58 2.46
CA LYS A 76 11.82 -8.30 1.74
C LYS A 76 12.99 -7.42 1.36
N GLU A 77 12.79 -6.55 0.40
CA GLU A 77 13.85 -5.74 -0.20
C GLU A 77 13.34 -4.41 -0.74
N VAL A 78 14.25 -3.46 -0.92
CA VAL A 78 13.99 -2.24 -1.66
C VAL A 78 14.06 -2.53 -3.16
N ASP A 79 12.99 -2.15 -3.85
CA ASP A 79 12.87 -2.29 -5.30
C ASP A 79 12.28 -1.01 -5.91
N ALA A 80 12.02 -1.00 -7.21
CA ALA A 80 11.48 0.16 -7.90
C ALA A 80 10.54 -0.23 -9.04
N PHE A 81 9.52 0.59 -9.26
CA PHE A 81 8.64 0.47 -10.42
C PHE A 81 8.90 1.58 -11.44
N PRO A 82 8.82 1.29 -12.75
CA PRO A 82 8.62 -0.04 -13.35
C PRO A 82 9.81 -1.00 -13.15
N ASN A 83 11.02 -0.51 -12.93
CA ASN A 83 12.23 -1.26 -12.60
C ASN A 83 13.33 -0.32 -12.08
N LYS A 84 14.41 -0.89 -11.52
CA LYS A 84 15.54 -0.12 -10.96
C LYS A 84 16.27 0.77 -11.98
N ARG A 85 16.26 0.43 -13.28
CA ARG A 85 16.93 1.24 -14.33
C ARG A 85 16.16 2.51 -14.67
N ARG A 86 14.83 2.50 -14.50
CA ARG A 86 13.92 3.63 -14.80
C ARG A 86 12.95 3.84 -13.64
N ALA A 87 13.49 3.90 -12.43
CA ALA A 87 12.70 4.02 -11.22
C ALA A 87 11.87 5.32 -11.21
N ARG A 88 10.57 5.17 -11.06
CA ARG A 88 9.63 6.25 -10.73
C ARG A 88 9.14 6.17 -9.30
N VAL A 89 8.91 4.94 -8.82
CA VAL A 89 8.44 4.68 -7.46
C VAL A 89 9.44 3.75 -6.79
N ILE A 90 9.99 4.17 -5.66
CA ILE A 90 10.85 3.36 -4.82
C ILE A 90 9.97 2.69 -3.78
N VAL A 91 10.08 1.37 -3.65
CA VAL A 91 9.19 0.56 -2.84
C VAL A 91 9.95 -0.44 -1.97
N VAL A 92 9.28 -0.96 -0.96
CA VAL A 92 9.66 -2.19 -0.27
C VAL A 92 8.67 -3.28 -0.66
N THR A 93 9.18 -4.41 -1.10
CA THR A 93 8.40 -5.61 -1.43
C THR A 93 8.21 -6.50 -0.19
N LEU A 94 7.33 -7.49 -0.28
CA LEU A 94 7.08 -8.43 0.80
C LEU A 94 7.70 -9.79 0.49
N GLU A 95 8.17 -10.48 1.55
CA GLU A 95 8.57 -11.89 1.55
C GLU A 95 7.39 -12.80 1.89
N LYS A 96 6.71 -12.49 3.03
CA LYS A 96 5.50 -13.20 3.47
C LYS A 96 4.27 -12.33 3.30
N GLY A 97 3.11 -12.97 3.25
CA GLY A 97 1.82 -12.29 3.09
C GLY A 97 1.46 -11.94 1.65
N VAL A 98 2.29 -12.31 0.66
CA VAL A 98 2.08 -11.99 -0.76
C VAL A 98 0.85 -12.72 -1.31
N ASP A 99 0.75 -14.03 -1.12
CA ASP A 99 -0.31 -14.84 -1.72
C ASP A 99 -1.68 -14.51 -1.13
N ILE A 100 -1.77 -14.33 0.19
CA ILE A 100 -3.02 -13.94 0.84
C ILE A 100 -3.42 -12.50 0.46
N SER A 101 -2.46 -11.58 0.31
CA SER A 101 -2.74 -10.23 -0.18
C SER A 101 -3.28 -10.24 -1.61
N ARG A 102 -2.76 -11.12 -2.47
CA ARG A 102 -3.27 -11.31 -3.84
C ARG A 102 -4.67 -11.93 -3.85
N ALA A 103 -4.94 -12.89 -2.97
CA ALA A 103 -6.27 -13.49 -2.84
C ALA A 103 -7.31 -12.45 -2.39
N ILE A 104 -6.98 -11.61 -1.41
CA ILE A 104 -7.85 -10.51 -0.96
C ILE A 104 -8.05 -9.50 -2.09
N PHE A 105 -6.98 -9.12 -2.80
CA PHE A 105 -7.06 -8.21 -3.95
C PHE A 105 -7.99 -8.76 -5.04
N HIS A 106 -7.85 -10.04 -5.38
CA HIS A 106 -8.73 -10.68 -6.37
C HIS A 106 -10.20 -10.64 -5.94
N ASP A 107 -10.50 -10.97 -4.69
CA ASP A 107 -11.88 -10.92 -4.17
C ASP A 107 -12.44 -9.49 -4.19
N ILE A 108 -11.61 -8.48 -3.89
CA ILE A 108 -11.98 -7.07 -4.00
C ILE A 108 -12.36 -6.74 -5.45
N GLU A 109 -11.52 -7.09 -6.42
CA GLU A 109 -11.76 -6.81 -7.84
C GLU A 109 -13.09 -7.45 -8.29
N VAL A 110 -13.32 -8.74 -7.98
CA VAL A 110 -14.57 -9.45 -8.32
C VAL A 110 -15.79 -8.80 -7.67
N ALA A 111 -15.71 -8.46 -6.39
CA ALA A 111 -16.84 -7.86 -5.66
C ALA A 111 -17.24 -6.48 -6.21
N LEU A 112 -16.27 -5.71 -6.70
CA LEU A 112 -16.48 -4.35 -7.17
C LEU A 112 -16.94 -4.24 -8.62
N LEU A 113 -16.84 -5.30 -9.42
CA LEU A 113 -17.35 -5.32 -10.81
C LEU A 113 -18.82 -4.90 -10.90
N ASN A 114 -19.65 -5.32 -9.93
CA ASN A 114 -21.07 -5.02 -9.88
C ASN A 114 -21.40 -3.55 -9.51
N LEU A 115 -20.40 -2.76 -9.12
CA LEU A 115 -20.54 -1.32 -8.84
C LEU A 115 -20.10 -0.44 -10.02
N GLY A 116 -19.75 -1.06 -11.17
CA GLY A 116 -19.25 -0.32 -12.33
C GLY A 116 -17.85 0.26 -12.11
N ILE A 117 -17.09 -0.30 -11.17
CA ILE A 117 -15.69 0.07 -10.91
C ILE A 117 -14.81 -0.79 -11.80
N ASP A 118 -13.97 -0.14 -12.61
CA ASP A 118 -13.07 -0.83 -13.53
C ASP A 118 -12.07 -1.74 -12.79
N GLU A 119 -11.85 -2.92 -13.36
CA GLU A 119 -10.86 -3.87 -12.88
C GLU A 119 -9.44 -3.34 -13.14
N GLU A 120 -8.52 -3.53 -12.18
CA GLU A 120 -7.09 -3.28 -12.40
C GLU A 120 -6.51 -4.38 -13.31
N LYS A 121 -5.99 -3.95 -14.46
CA LYS A 121 -5.47 -4.86 -15.49
C LYS A 121 -4.05 -5.37 -15.23
N ARG A 122 -3.35 -4.75 -14.27
CA ARG A 122 -1.97 -5.12 -13.93
C ARG A 122 -1.96 -6.10 -12.77
N ASP A 123 -0.99 -7.03 -12.81
CA ASP A 123 -0.75 -7.94 -11.70
C ASP A 123 -0.48 -7.16 -10.41
N PHE A 124 -1.19 -7.53 -9.36
CA PHE A 124 -1.01 -6.93 -8.05
C PHE A 124 0.28 -7.42 -7.40
N THR A 125 1.17 -6.50 -7.12
CA THR A 125 2.39 -6.73 -6.33
C THR A 125 2.28 -5.93 -5.04
N PRO A 126 2.02 -6.58 -3.88
CA PRO A 126 1.93 -5.88 -2.61
C PRO A 126 3.27 -5.21 -2.28
N HIS A 127 3.23 -3.93 -1.96
CA HIS A 127 4.42 -3.13 -1.69
C HIS A 127 4.12 -1.92 -0.80
N ILE A 128 5.15 -1.41 -0.14
CA ILE A 128 5.11 -0.17 0.64
C ILE A 128 5.92 0.88 -0.12
N THR A 129 5.31 2.02 -0.46
CA THR A 129 6.02 3.10 -1.16
C THR A 129 6.92 3.85 -0.19
N LEU A 130 8.19 3.99 -0.54
CA LEU A 130 9.18 4.79 0.18
C LEU A 130 9.35 6.20 -0.42
N GLY A 131 9.25 6.32 -1.74
CA GLY A 131 9.44 7.61 -2.41
C GLY A 131 9.06 7.59 -3.88
N ARG A 132 8.97 8.78 -4.47
CA ARG A 132 8.62 8.98 -5.88
C ARG A 132 9.58 9.95 -6.54
N LYS A 133 10.09 9.60 -7.72
CA LYS A 133 10.89 10.49 -8.56
C LYS A 133 9.99 11.27 -9.51
N LYS A 134 10.27 12.54 -9.67
CA LYS A 134 9.57 13.38 -10.66
C LYS A 134 9.84 12.86 -12.07
N GLU A 135 11.12 12.62 -12.38
CA GLU A 135 11.57 12.05 -13.64
C GLU A 135 12.12 10.62 -13.42
N PRO A 136 11.86 9.68 -14.33
CA PRO A 136 12.43 8.34 -14.25
C PRO A 136 13.96 8.42 -14.27
N ALA A 137 14.60 7.78 -13.30
CA ALA A 137 16.05 7.75 -13.21
C ALA A 137 16.51 6.45 -12.56
N PRO A 138 17.75 5.97 -12.82
CA PRO A 138 18.25 4.77 -12.18
C PRO A 138 18.22 4.88 -10.64
N LEU A 139 17.84 3.77 -10.00
CA LEU A 139 18.07 3.54 -8.58
C LEU A 139 19.37 2.75 -8.45
N LEU A 140 20.44 3.43 -8.06
CA LEU A 140 21.77 2.83 -8.02
C LEU A 140 21.90 1.87 -6.83
N GLU A 141 22.54 0.72 -7.03
CA GLU A 141 22.71 -0.30 -5.99
C GLU A 141 23.38 0.23 -4.71
N ARG A 142 24.36 1.13 -4.85
CA ARG A 142 25.03 1.78 -3.69
C ARG A 142 24.10 2.60 -2.79
N VAL A 143 22.90 2.92 -3.27
CA VAL A 143 21.86 3.67 -2.53
C VAL A 143 20.89 2.72 -1.83
N VAL A 144 20.74 1.50 -2.35
CA VAL A 144 19.80 0.49 -1.87
C VAL A 144 20.40 -0.24 -0.69
N PRO A 145 19.86 -0.10 0.53
CA PRO A 145 20.33 -0.88 1.67
C PRO A 145 19.79 -2.30 1.65
N GLY A 146 20.49 -3.23 2.29
CA GLY A 146 19.87 -4.45 2.79
C GLY A 146 18.88 -4.11 3.90
N LEU A 147 17.80 -4.88 4.00
CA LEU A 147 16.80 -4.70 5.04
C LEU A 147 16.93 -5.79 6.11
N ASP A 148 16.69 -5.40 7.37
CA ASP A 148 16.48 -6.36 8.44
C ASP A 148 15.12 -7.05 8.24
N GLU A 149 15.00 -8.28 8.74
CA GLU A 149 13.72 -8.98 8.74
C GLU A 149 12.76 -8.31 9.71
N MET A 150 11.70 -7.71 9.17
CA MET A 150 10.66 -7.05 9.93
C MET A 150 9.31 -7.63 9.54
N SER A 151 8.60 -8.17 10.53
CA SER A 151 7.24 -8.73 10.34
C SER A 151 6.20 -7.89 11.05
N PHE A 152 4.98 -7.94 10.53
CA PHE A 152 3.81 -7.29 11.11
C PHE A 152 2.54 -8.05 10.75
N VAL A 153 1.49 -7.85 11.53
CA VAL A 153 0.18 -8.47 11.27
C VAL A 153 -0.70 -7.51 10.49
N ILE A 154 -1.31 -8.02 9.43
CA ILE A 154 -2.39 -7.36 8.69
C ILE A 154 -3.70 -7.98 9.18
N ASP A 155 -4.52 -7.19 9.87
CA ASP A 155 -5.76 -7.64 10.51
C ASP A 155 -7.01 -6.95 9.96
N ARG A 156 -6.85 -6.00 9.04
CA ARG A 156 -7.95 -5.22 8.49
C ARG A 156 -7.66 -4.62 7.11
N LEU A 157 -8.73 -4.31 6.43
CA LEU A 157 -8.78 -3.49 5.23
C LEU A 157 -9.36 -2.12 5.59
N VAL A 158 -8.76 -1.05 5.08
CA VAL A 158 -9.19 0.33 5.39
C VAL A 158 -9.45 1.10 4.11
N LEU A 159 -10.60 1.79 4.03
CA LEU A 159 -10.82 2.83 3.04
C LEU A 159 -10.30 4.15 3.59
N PHE A 160 -9.35 4.75 2.91
CA PHE A 160 -8.81 6.06 3.25
C PHE A 160 -9.34 7.15 2.32
N LYS A 161 -9.67 8.30 2.93
CA LYS A 161 -9.82 9.58 2.22
C LYS A 161 -8.45 10.24 2.11
N SER A 162 -8.11 10.71 0.91
CA SER A 162 -6.90 11.48 0.64
C SER A 162 -7.24 12.95 0.44
N THR A 163 -6.69 13.82 1.29
CA THR A 163 -6.78 15.27 1.13
C THR A 163 -5.43 15.81 0.70
N LEU A 164 -5.37 16.44 -0.46
CA LEU A 164 -4.14 17.04 -0.97
C LEU A 164 -3.90 18.39 -0.29
N THR A 165 -2.70 18.58 0.24
CA THR A 165 -2.23 19.85 0.82
C THR A 165 -0.92 20.26 0.17
N PRO A 166 -0.49 21.54 0.31
CA PRO A 166 0.82 21.99 -0.16
C PRO A 166 1.98 21.20 0.46
N GLN A 167 1.79 20.65 1.68
CA GLN A 167 2.79 19.87 2.41
C GLN A 167 2.75 18.36 2.09
N GLY A 168 1.80 17.92 1.26
CA GLY A 168 1.60 16.54 0.88
C GLY A 168 0.16 16.06 1.10
N ALA A 169 -0.11 14.79 0.81
CA ALA A 169 -1.40 14.19 1.05
C ALA A 169 -1.55 13.83 2.53
N ILE A 170 -2.73 14.11 3.08
CA ILE A 170 -3.16 13.66 4.41
C ILE A 170 -4.19 12.56 4.21
N TYR A 171 -4.05 11.46 4.94
CA TYR A 171 -4.95 10.31 4.87
C TYR A 171 -5.77 10.19 6.16
N ALA A 172 -7.08 10.01 6.00
CA ALA A 172 -8.00 9.77 7.10
C ALA A 172 -8.83 8.52 6.82
N PRO A 173 -8.97 7.59 7.78
CA PRO A 173 -9.83 6.43 7.59
C PRO A 173 -11.28 6.87 7.49
N VAL A 174 -12.02 6.27 6.55
CA VAL A 174 -13.46 6.46 6.35
C VAL A 174 -14.21 5.32 7.02
N TRP A 175 -13.78 4.08 6.74
CA TRP A 175 -14.27 2.87 7.38
C TRP A 175 -13.20 1.77 7.30
N GLU A 176 -13.38 0.73 8.10
CA GLU A 176 -12.52 -0.45 8.11
C GLU A 176 -13.34 -1.75 8.14
N ILE A 177 -12.74 -2.84 7.63
CA ILE A 177 -13.26 -4.20 7.71
C ILE A 177 -12.16 -5.05 8.35
N GLY A 178 -12.38 -5.49 9.58
CA GLY A 178 -11.46 -6.37 10.30
C GLY A 178 -11.54 -7.80 9.77
N PHE A 179 -10.42 -8.49 9.70
CA PHE A 179 -10.37 -9.90 9.31
C PHE A 179 -10.57 -10.78 10.56
N LYS A 180 -11.67 -11.53 10.62
CA LYS A 180 -12.09 -12.37 11.75
C LYS A 180 -12.29 -13.83 11.37
N GLY A 181 -12.07 -14.17 10.10
CA GLY A 181 -12.19 -15.54 9.60
C GLY A 181 -11.27 -16.50 10.35
N GLY A 182 -11.77 -17.66 10.68
CA GLY A 182 -10.94 -18.74 11.20
C GLY A 182 -10.04 -19.31 10.08
N GLN A 183 -8.88 -19.77 10.50
CA GLN A 183 -7.98 -20.53 9.63
C GLN A 183 -8.61 -21.87 9.24
#